data_d9aaaeb9ddfbe959911e295b851da758
#
_entry.id   d9aaaeb9ddfbe959911e295b851da758
#
_cell.length_a   1.000
_cell.length_b   1.000
_cell.length_c   1.000
_cell.angle_alpha   90.00
_cell.angle_beta   90.00
_cell.angle_gamma   90.00
#
_symmetry.space_group_name_H-M   'P 1'
#
loop_
_entity.id
_entity.type
_entity.pdbx_description
1 polymer ?
#
loop_
_entity_poly.entity_id
_entity_poly.type
_entity_poly.pdbx_seq_one_letter_code
_entity_poly.pdbx_strand_id
1 'polypeptide(L)'
;VITGALLVGDSVQKSLKQTALQRVGWTTFALSSGEKTFNFSLAQRFKNAIQQSNYSEPLNVSAAIKLSGTVVKSDSSLRANKVNVFGVKSDFFSSASNTFSKIENGSAIVNKALAEHLNLKIGDEIIARIKKHSLSLLEIPLTLQENIVSGMRLRVQIIVSDNQMG
;
A
#
# COMPACT_ATOMS: atom_id res chain seq x y z
N VAL A 1 -14.33 -0.70 -43.12
CA VAL A 1 -13.62 -1.65 -42.22
C VAL A 1 -12.53 -0.95 -41.40
N ILE A 2 -11.77 -0.02 -41.97
CA ILE A 2 -10.66 0.70 -41.27
C ILE A 2 -11.16 1.58 -40.14
N THR A 3 -12.28 2.28 -40.31
CA THR A 3 -12.86 3.14 -39.26
C THR A 3 -13.30 2.39 -37.99
N GLY A 4 -13.79 1.16 -38.14
CA GLY A 4 -14.17 0.32 -36.99
C GLY A 4 -12.97 -0.09 -36.14
N ALA A 5 -11.84 -0.43 -36.75
CA ALA A 5 -10.61 -0.81 -36.06
C ALA A 5 -10.00 0.36 -35.28
N LEU A 6 -10.06 1.59 -35.83
CA LEU A 6 -9.61 2.79 -35.15
C LEU A 6 -10.48 3.13 -33.91
N LEU A 7 -11.81 3.02 -34.06
CA LEU A 7 -12.74 3.25 -32.94
C LEU A 7 -12.54 2.26 -31.78
N VAL A 8 -12.27 1.00 -32.10
CA VAL A 8 -11.97 -0.03 -31.09
C VAL A 8 -10.65 0.30 -30.39
N GLY A 9 -9.62 0.69 -31.15
CA GLY A 9 -8.33 1.09 -30.59
C GLY A 9 -8.44 2.25 -29.62
N ASP A 10 -9.14 3.32 -30.00
CA ASP A 10 -9.37 4.49 -29.15
C ASP A 10 -10.19 4.14 -27.89
N SER A 11 -11.21 3.30 -28.03
CA SER A 11 -12.03 2.86 -26.89
C SER A 11 -11.21 2.07 -25.87
N VAL A 12 -10.36 1.14 -26.34
CA VAL A 12 -9.47 0.35 -25.48
C VAL A 12 -8.45 1.26 -24.78
N GLN A 13 -7.82 2.16 -25.52
CA GLN A 13 -6.84 3.09 -24.94
C GLN A 13 -7.48 4.01 -23.87
N LYS A 14 -8.68 4.53 -24.13
CA LYS A 14 -9.44 5.35 -23.18
C LYS A 14 -9.79 4.56 -21.92
N SER A 15 -10.25 3.32 -22.08
CA SER A 15 -10.59 2.42 -20.98
C SER A 15 -9.36 2.11 -20.11
N LEU A 16 -8.23 1.78 -20.73
CA LEU A 16 -6.96 1.53 -20.02
C LEU A 16 -6.48 2.77 -19.26
N LYS A 17 -6.53 3.94 -19.90
CA LYS A 17 -6.18 5.21 -19.27
C LYS A 17 -7.09 5.51 -18.07
N GLN A 18 -8.38 5.31 -18.21
CA GLN A 18 -9.34 5.53 -17.13
C GLN A 18 -9.11 4.57 -15.97
N THR A 19 -8.86 3.29 -16.23
CA THR A 19 -8.51 2.30 -15.22
C THR A 19 -7.20 2.65 -14.52
N ALA A 20 -6.19 3.10 -15.25
CA ALA A 20 -4.93 3.55 -14.68
C ALA A 20 -5.11 4.78 -13.76
N LEU A 21 -5.88 5.78 -14.19
CA LEU A 21 -6.19 6.95 -13.38
C LEU A 21 -6.97 6.60 -12.10
N GLN A 22 -7.93 5.69 -12.20
CA GLN A 22 -8.66 5.19 -11.02
C GLN A 22 -7.72 4.51 -10.01
N ARG A 23 -6.73 3.75 -10.48
CA ARG A 23 -5.74 3.08 -9.62
C ARG A 23 -4.75 4.03 -8.97
N VAL A 24 -4.38 5.11 -9.66
CA VAL A 24 -3.49 6.14 -9.09
C VAL A 24 -4.23 7.00 -8.06
N GLY A 25 -5.54 7.14 -8.20
CA GLY A 25 -6.39 7.89 -7.29
C GLY A 25 -5.94 9.34 -7.15
N TRP A 26 -5.76 9.80 -5.92
CA TRP A 26 -5.37 11.17 -5.56
C TRP A 26 -3.86 11.43 -5.62
N THR A 27 -3.08 10.42 -5.96
CA THR A 27 -1.62 10.52 -5.98
C THR A 27 -1.16 11.27 -7.22
N THR A 28 -0.61 12.46 -7.06
CA THR A 28 -0.04 13.25 -8.15
C THR A 28 1.43 12.89 -8.39
N PHE A 29 2.17 12.70 -7.30
CA PHE A 29 3.60 12.35 -7.34
C PHE A 29 3.92 11.24 -6.36
N ALA A 30 4.82 10.36 -6.75
CA ALA A 30 5.37 9.32 -5.88
C ALA A 30 6.89 9.31 -5.98
N LEU A 31 7.57 9.38 -4.83
CA LEU A 31 9.01 9.23 -4.73
C LEU A 31 9.32 7.84 -4.17
N SER A 32 10.04 7.05 -4.94
CA SER A 32 10.47 5.71 -4.53
C SER A 32 11.98 5.59 -4.68
N SER A 33 12.64 4.95 -3.72
CA SER A 33 14.07 4.63 -3.76
C SER A 33 14.37 3.21 -4.23
N GLY A 34 13.39 2.52 -4.77
CA GLY A 34 13.51 1.11 -5.12
C GLY A 34 13.58 0.23 -3.86
N GLU A 35 14.71 -0.46 -3.67
CA GLU A 35 14.89 -1.39 -2.54
C GLU A 35 15.27 -0.70 -1.21
N LYS A 36 15.68 0.56 -1.26
CA LYS A 36 16.06 1.30 -0.06
C LYS A 36 14.85 1.95 0.60
N THR A 37 14.87 2.06 1.92
CA THR A 37 13.84 2.77 2.68
C THR A 37 14.32 4.18 3.03
N PHE A 38 13.43 5.15 2.93
CA PHE A 38 13.67 6.50 3.44
C PHE A 38 13.39 6.57 4.95
N ASN A 39 14.13 7.44 5.62
CA ASN A 39 13.76 7.80 6.98
C ASN A 39 12.44 8.58 6.95
N PHE A 40 11.56 8.30 7.90
CA PHE A 40 10.26 8.97 8.02
C PHE A 40 10.38 10.51 8.11
N SER A 41 11.46 11.02 8.71
CA SER A 41 11.73 12.46 8.80
C SER A 41 11.85 13.14 7.43
N LEU A 42 12.13 12.39 6.35
CA LEU A 42 12.22 12.95 5.00
C LEU A 42 10.86 13.50 4.53
N ALA A 43 9.76 12.80 4.78
CA ALA A 43 8.43 13.27 4.43
C ALA A 43 8.09 14.60 5.14
N GLN A 44 8.46 14.71 6.42
CA GLN A 44 8.24 15.94 7.19
C GLN A 44 9.09 17.10 6.67
N ARG A 45 10.37 16.84 6.36
CA ARG A 45 11.25 17.84 5.77
C ARG A 45 10.75 18.32 4.40
N PHE A 46 10.24 17.39 3.59
CA PHE A 46 9.68 17.70 2.28
C PHE A 46 8.41 18.56 2.41
N LYS A 47 7.53 18.19 3.34
CA LYS A 47 6.33 18.99 3.66
C LYS A 47 6.68 20.42 4.08
N ASN A 48 7.67 20.59 4.96
CA ASN A 48 8.13 21.91 5.39
C ASN A 48 8.74 22.72 4.25
N ALA A 49 9.54 22.09 3.37
CA ALA A 49 10.13 22.74 2.22
C ALA A 49 9.07 23.25 1.22
N ILE A 50 8.02 22.46 0.98
CA ILE A 50 6.90 22.89 0.11
C ILE A 50 6.16 24.07 0.74
N GLN A 51 5.89 24.04 2.04
CA GLN A 51 5.22 25.16 2.74
C GLN A 51 6.03 26.46 2.70
N GLN A 52 7.36 26.37 2.65
CA GLN A 52 8.25 27.52 2.52
C GLN A 52 8.42 27.99 1.07
N SER A 53 8.05 27.18 0.10
CA SER A 53 8.05 27.53 -1.30
C SER A 53 6.79 28.33 -1.65
N ASN A 54 6.87 29.22 -2.65
CA ASN A 54 5.70 29.96 -3.16
C ASN A 54 4.72 29.08 -3.97
N TYR A 55 4.65 27.78 -3.66
CA TYR A 55 3.73 26.87 -4.33
C TYR A 55 2.30 27.10 -3.81
N SER A 56 1.41 27.49 -4.72
CA SER A 56 0.07 27.94 -4.36
C SER A 56 -0.95 26.83 -4.15
N GLU A 57 -0.66 25.61 -4.59
CA GLU A 57 -1.62 24.51 -4.49
C GLU A 57 -1.43 23.71 -3.19
N PRO A 58 -2.52 23.29 -2.55
CA PRO A 58 -2.44 22.47 -1.34
C PRO A 58 -1.88 21.09 -1.67
N LEU A 59 -0.64 20.84 -1.29
CA LEU A 59 0.00 19.53 -1.40
C LEU A 59 -0.02 18.81 -0.06
N ASN A 60 -0.56 17.60 -0.06
CA ASN A 60 -0.45 16.69 1.07
C ASN A 60 0.70 15.71 0.83
N VAL A 61 1.66 15.69 1.75
CA VAL A 61 2.81 14.79 1.70
C VAL A 61 2.68 13.76 2.80
N SER A 62 2.62 12.49 2.41
CA SER A 62 2.57 11.38 3.34
C SER A 62 3.62 10.33 2.99
N ALA A 63 4.07 9.58 4.00
CA ALA A 63 5.00 8.49 3.83
C ALA A 63 4.26 7.15 3.89
N ALA A 64 4.64 6.24 2.99
CA ALA A 64 4.18 4.87 2.99
C ALA A 64 5.37 3.91 2.86
N ILE A 65 5.32 2.77 3.54
CA ILE A 65 6.26 1.68 3.33
C ILE A 65 5.52 0.52 2.64
N LYS A 66 6.08 0.03 1.54
CA LYS A 66 5.58 -1.14 0.83
C LYS A 66 6.46 -2.34 1.13
N LEU A 67 5.87 -3.39 1.66
CA LEU A 67 6.55 -4.63 2.03
C LEU A 67 5.83 -5.82 1.39
N SER A 68 6.58 -6.89 1.12
CA SER A 68 5.99 -8.16 0.70
C SER A 68 5.97 -9.12 1.88
N GLY A 69 4.87 -9.81 2.05
CA GLY A 69 4.71 -10.72 3.18
C GLY A 69 3.73 -11.86 2.94
N THR A 70 3.48 -12.58 4.01
CA THR A 70 2.45 -13.63 4.09
C THR A 70 1.43 -13.21 5.13
N VAL A 71 0.16 -13.34 4.82
CA VAL A 71 -0.93 -13.09 5.76
C VAL A 71 -1.63 -14.38 6.08
N VAL A 72 -1.88 -14.61 7.36
CA VAL A 72 -2.57 -15.81 7.89
C VAL A 72 -3.72 -15.32 8.77
N LYS A 73 -4.87 -15.95 8.66
CA LYS A 73 -5.96 -15.74 9.61
C LYS A 73 -5.60 -16.42 10.94
N SER A 74 -5.82 -15.74 12.06
CA SER A 74 -5.34 -16.18 13.39
C SER A 74 -5.93 -17.53 13.83
N ASP A 75 -7.17 -17.83 13.42
CA ASP A 75 -7.96 -19.00 13.82
C ASP A 75 -7.96 -20.12 12.77
N SER A 76 -7.26 -19.96 11.66
CA SER A 76 -7.33 -20.91 10.55
C SER A 76 -5.94 -21.24 9.97
N SER A 77 -5.89 -22.36 9.24
CA SER A 77 -4.72 -22.74 8.45
C SER A 77 -4.61 -21.98 7.12
N LEU A 78 -5.62 -21.16 6.78
CA LEU A 78 -5.64 -20.41 5.53
C LEU A 78 -4.58 -19.32 5.55
N ARG A 79 -3.80 -19.29 4.50
CA ARG A 79 -2.76 -18.28 4.33
C ARG A 79 -2.68 -17.77 2.90
N ALA A 80 -2.38 -16.50 2.74
CA ALA A 80 -2.07 -15.86 1.48
C ALA A 80 -0.58 -15.50 1.44
N ASN A 81 0.10 -15.96 0.41
CA ASN A 81 1.51 -15.66 0.17
C ASN A 81 1.64 -14.48 -0.80
N LYS A 82 2.79 -13.80 -0.78
CA LYS A 82 3.10 -12.66 -1.68
C LYS A 82 2.07 -11.53 -1.59
N VAL A 83 1.59 -11.24 -0.38
CA VAL A 83 0.69 -10.12 -0.14
C VAL A 83 1.51 -8.83 -0.07
N ASN A 84 1.07 -7.79 -0.79
CA ASN A 84 1.61 -6.45 -0.62
C ASN A 84 1.02 -5.83 0.65
N VAL A 85 1.88 -5.51 1.60
CA VAL A 85 1.52 -4.86 2.86
C VAL A 85 2.02 -3.42 2.82
N PHE A 86 1.10 -2.47 2.99
CA PHE A 86 1.43 -1.06 3.07
C PHE A 86 1.32 -0.58 4.51
N GLY A 87 2.43 -0.12 5.07
CA GLY A 87 2.44 0.59 6.35
C GLY A 87 2.28 2.08 6.09
N VAL A 88 1.19 2.65 6.57
CA VAL A 88 0.83 4.05 6.36
C VAL A 88 0.40 4.69 7.69
N LYS A 89 0.47 6.01 7.77
CA LYS A 89 -0.13 6.79 8.85
C LYS A 89 -1.53 7.29 8.45
N SER A 90 -2.30 7.75 9.41
CA SER A 90 -3.65 8.28 9.19
C SER A 90 -3.71 9.44 8.20
N ASP A 91 -2.63 10.23 8.09
CA ASP A 91 -2.51 11.34 7.14
C ASP A 91 -2.44 10.89 5.68
N PHE A 92 -2.07 9.63 5.41
CA PHE A 92 -2.09 9.06 4.07
C PHE A 92 -3.48 9.09 3.44
N PHE A 93 -4.51 8.91 4.24
CA PHE A 93 -5.91 8.88 3.79
C PHE A 93 -6.63 10.23 3.94
N SER A 94 -5.95 11.29 4.33
CA SER A 94 -6.59 12.60 4.57
C SER A 94 -7.25 13.21 3.32
N SER A 95 -6.80 12.82 2.14
CA SER A 95 -7.41 13.21 0.85
C SER A 95 -8.43 12.20 0.33
N ALA A 96 -8.51 11.02 0.94
CA ALA A 96 -9.51 10.01 0.64
C ALA A 96 -10.78 10.23 1.50
N SER A 97 -11.83 9.48 1.24
CA SER A 97 -13.09 9.61 1.97
C SER A 97 -12.91 9.51 3.49
N ASN A 98 -13.77 10.20 4.26
CA ASN A 98 -13.80 10.20 5.75
C ASN A 98 -13.80 8.80 6.39
N THR A 99 -14.10 7.75 5.62
CA THR A 99 -14.14 6.36 6.07
C THR A 99 -12.78 5.85 6.55
N PHE A 100 -11.68 6.35 5.97
CA PHE A 100 -10.33 5.90 6.31
C PHE A 100 -9.63 6.75 7.37
N SER A 101 -10.21 7.86 7.77
CA SER A 101 -9.62 8.79 8.74
C SER A 101 -9.61 8.27 10.19
N LYS A 102 -10.39 7.23 10.50
CA LYS A 102 -10.55 6.66 11.84
C LYS A 102 -9.94 5.27 12.00
N ILE A 103 -8.80 5.02 11.35
CA ILE A 103 -8.12 3.72 11.50
C ILE A 103 -7.35 3.71 12.80
N GLU A 104 -7.62 2.71 13.63
CA GLU A 104 -6.95 2.50 14.90
C GLU A 104 -5.56 1.87 14.71
N ASN A 105 -4.65 2.19 15.62
CA ASN A 105 -3.34 1.52 15.64
C ASN A 105 -3.51 0.02 15.87
N GLY A 106 -2.80 -0.80 15.10
CA GLY A 106 -2.94 -2.26 15.16
C GLY A 106 -4.10 -2.82 14.34
N SER A 107 -4.79 -1.97 13.57
CA SER A 107 -5.83 -2.38 12.63
C SER A 107 -5.31 -2.46 11.21
N ALA A 108 -6.01 -3.23 10.39
CA ALA A 108 -5.73 -3.40 8.97
C ALA A 108 -6.95 -3.10 8.11
N ILE A 109 -6.69 -2.47 6.97
CA ILE A 109 -7.61 -2.42 5.84
C ILE A 109 -7.22 -3.55 4.89
N VAL A 110 -8.18 -4.35 4.49
CA VAL A 110 -7.96 -5.52 3.64
C VAL A 110 -8.76 -5.35 2.36
N ASN A 111 -8.18 -5.65 1.22
CA ASN A 111 -8.93 -5.67 -0.02
C ASN A 111 -9.85 -6.91 -0.11
N LYS A 112 -10.92 -6.78 -0.89
CA LYS A 112 -11.94 -7.82 -1.04
C LYS A 112 -11.34 -9.17 -1.47
N ALA A 113 -10.42 -9.17 -2.42
CA ALA A 113 -9.78 -10.40 -2.91
C ALA A 113 -9.05 -11.18 -1.80
N LEU A 114 -8.31 -10.49 -0.91
CA LEU A 114 -7.66 -11.14 0.23
C LEU A 114 -8.67 -11.58 1.28
N ALA A 115 -9.71 -10.78 1.51
CA ALA A 115 -10.76 -11.13 2.46
C ALA A 115 -11.52 -12.40 2.03
N GLU A 116 -11.85 -12.54 0.76
CA GLU A 116 -12.49 -13.74 0.20
C GLU A 116 -11.54 -14.96 0.27
N HIS A 117 -10.26 -14.77 -0.11
CA HIS A 117 -9.27 -15.86 -0.09
C HIS A 117 -9.04 -16.44 1.31
N LEU A 118 -9.03 -15.61 2.34
CA LEU A 118 -8.82 -16.01 3.73
C LEU A 118 -10.12 -16.14 4.53
N ASN A 119 -11.28 -15.96 3.89
CA ASN A 119 -12.60 -15.94 4.53
C ASN A 119 -12.63 -15.01 5.76
N LEU A 120 -12.18 -13.76 5.56
CA LEU A 120 -12.10 -12.74 6.60
C LEU A 120 -13.41 -11.95 6.72
N LYS A 121 -13.73 -11.62 7.96
CA LYS A 121 -14.79 -10.67 8.32
C LYS A 121 -14.20 -9.49 9.08
N ILE A 122 -14.93 -8.39 9.11
CA ILE A 122 -14.58 -7.25 9.96
C ILE A 122 -14.54 -7.72 11.42
N GLY A 123 -13.46 -7.39 12.13
CA GLY A 123 -13.21 -7.81 13.50
C GLY A 123 -12.30 -9.04 13.63
N ASP A 124 -12.07 -9.80 12.56
CA ASP A 124 -11.16 -10.94 12.57
C ASP A 124 -9.72 -10.50 12.82
N GLU A 125 -8.95 -11.38 13.42
CA GLU A 125 -7.50 -11.19 13.62
C GLU A 125 -6.71 -11.87 12.51
N ILE A 126 -5.70 -11.17 11.99
CA ILE A 126 -4.74 -11.66 11.02
C ILE A 126 -3.32 -11.50 11.54
N ILE A 127 -2.44 -12.37 11.10
CA ILE A 127 -1.01 -12.29 11.37
C ILE A 127 -0.31 -12.01 10.05
N ALA A 128 0.23 -10.79 9.92
CA ALA A 128 1.07 -10.40 8.80
C ALA A 128 2.53 -10.73 9.12
N ARG A 129 3.14 -11.61 8.34
CA ARG A 129 4.55 -11.98 8.44
C ARG A 129 5.33 -11.31 7.32
N ILE A 130 6.21 -10.40 7.68
CA ILE A 130 6.96 -9.55 6.76
C ILE A 130 8.43 -9.93 6.84
N LYS A 131 9.07 -10.10 5.68
CA LYS A 131 10.52 -10.23 5.62
C LYS A 131 11.14 -8.86 5.89
N LYS A 132 11.91 -8.73 6.93
CA LYS A 132 12.77 -7.55 7.12
C LYS A 132 13.87 -7.60 6.06
N HIS A 133 13.95 -6.59 5.21
CA HIS A 133 15.16 -6.36 4.46
C HIS A 133 16.24 -5.96 5.46
N SER A 134 17.20 -6.86 5.68
CA SER A 134 18.40 -6.51 6.44
C SER A 134 19.17 -5.47 5.64
N LEU A 135 19.33 -4.27 6.21
CA LEU A 135 20.21 -3.22 5.70
C LEU A 135 21.69 -3.56 5.97
N SER A 136 22.02 -4.82 6.15
CA SER A 136 23.38 -5.27 6.33
C SER A 136 24.15 -5.06 5.03
N LEU A 137 24.85 -3.94 4.95
CA LEU A 137 25.79 -3.53 3.89
C LEU A 137 27.07 -4.38 3.84
N LEU A 138 27.16 -5.45 4.61
CA LEU A 138 28.26 -6.37 4.60
C LEU A 138 27.76 -7.74 4.14
N GLU A 139 27.96 -8.03 2.88
CA GLU A 139 28.01 -9.39 2.35
C GLU A 139 29.12 -10.17 3.07
N ILE A 140 28.82 -10.68 4.23
CA ILE A 140 29.66 -11.70 4.87
C ILE A 140 29.06 -13.04 4.45
N PRO A 141 29.74 -13.82 3.57
CA PRO A 141 29.17 -15.02 2.96
C PRO A 141 28.96 -16.19 3.91
N LEU A 142 29.24 -16.05 5.20
CA LEU A 142 29.34 -17.16 6.17
C LEU A 142 28.41 -17.06 7.38
N THR A 143 27.55 -16.07 7.48
CA THR A 143 26.51 -16.07 8.50
C THR A 143 25.20 -16.58 7.89
N LEU A 144 24.64 -17.62 8.48
CA LEU A 144 23.26 -18.08 8.26
C LEU A 144 22.36 -16.83 8.25
N GLN A 145 21.83 -16.50 7.08
CA GLN A 145 20.82 -15.45 6.92
C GLN A 145 19.60 -15.91 7.73
N GLU A 146 19.54 -15.56 8.99
CA GLU A 146 18.31 -15.62 9.74
C GLU A 146 17.33 -14.67 9.02
N ASN A 147 16.43 -15.27 8.25
CA ASN A 147 15.27 -14.58 7.70
C ASN A 147 14.46 -14.07 8.89
N ILE A 148 14.80 -12.91 9.42
CA ILE A 148 14.08 -12.29 10.53
C ILE A 148 12.69 -11.92 10.01
N VAL A 149 11.77 -12.86 10.16
CA VAL A 149 10.35 -12.65 9.84
C VAL A 149 9.74 -11.98 11.05
N SER A 150 9.35 -10.73 10.91
CA SER A 150 8.56 -10.04 11.93
C SER A 150 7.09 -10.36 11.71
N GLY A 151 6.47 -11.01 12.69
CA GLY A 151 5.02 -11.24 12.71
C GLY A 151 4.30 -10.08 13.41
N MET A 152 3.30 -9.52 12.77
CA MET A 152 2.45 -8.46 13.31
C MET A 152 1.02 -8.97 13.39
N ARG A 153 0.41 -8.92 14.60
CA ARG A 153 -1.01 -9.24 14.78
C ARG A 153 -1.82 -7.98 14.55
N LEU A 154 -2.80 -8.05 13.65
CA LEU A 154 -3.63 -6.93 13.24
C LEU A 154 -5.11 -7.36 13.25
N ARG A 155 -6.00 -6.42 13.59
CA ARG A 155 -7.44 -6.63 13.49
C ARG A 155 -7.96 -6.05 12.18
N VAL A 156 -8.76 -6.80 11.45
CA VAL A 156 -9.44 -6.33 10.23
C VAL A 156 -10.50 -5.31 10.63
N GLN A 157 -10.28 -4.04 10.31
CA GLN A 157 -11.23 -2.97 10.61
C GLN A 157 -12.13 -2.65 9.41
N ILE A 158 -11.58 -2.70 8.20
CA ILE A 158 -12.31 -2.36 6.98
C ILE A 158 -11.95 -3.38 5.89
N ILE A 159 -12.94 -3.80 5.13
CA ILE A 159 -12.76 -4.54 3.88
C ILE A 159 -13.19 -3.62 2.74
N VAL A 160 -12.28 -3.36 1.80
CA VAL A 160 -12.48 -2.43 0.68
C VAL A 160 -12.58 -3.17 -0.64
N SER A 161 -13.42 -2.64 -1.52
CA SER A 161 -13.49 -3.09 -2.91
C SER A 161 -12.38 -2.45 -3.75
N ASP A 162 -12.07 -3.07 -4.90
CA ASP A 162 -11.00 -2.61 -5.80
C ASP A 162 -11.21 -1.16 -6.29
N ASN A 163 -12.45 -0.68 -6.33
CA ASN A 163 -12.78 0.68 -6.75
C ASN A 163 -12.53 1.76 -5.67
N GLN A 164 -12.21 1.36 -4.43
CA GLN A 164 -12.05 2.28 -3.30
C GLN A 164 -10.60 2.57 -2.93
N MET A 165 -9.69 1.75 -3.38
CA MET A 165 -8.26 1.89 -3.06
C MET A 165 -7.34 1.99 -4.29
N GLY A 166 -7.88 2.10 -5.48
CA GLY A 166 -7.10 2.19 -6.72
C GLY A 166 -6.67 0.84 -7.25
#